data_038c634697dc9571a0a120cb9a88320d
#
_entry.id   038c634697dc9571a0a120cb9a88320d
#
_cell.length_a   1.000
_cell.length_b   1.000
_cell.length_c   1.000
_cell.angle_alpha   90.00
_cell.angle_beta   90.00
_cell.angle_gamma   90.00
#
_symmetry.space_group_name_H-M   'P 1'
#
loop_
_entity.id
_entity.type
_entity.pdbx_description
1 polymer ?
#
loop_
_entity_poly.entity_id
_entity_poly.type
_entity_poly.pdbx_seq_one_letter_code
_entity_poly.pdbx_strand_id
1 'polypeptide(L)'
;MDMKLINSLQILIEQTEEFLVIPTKASSKLTTFISQDEGVNGKPVLYTYDDAYYNDTPIEYKSSRYKKGKPGGTLTIGYGHTGKEAYEGNTITKTKALELLKDDLSNAVGCVNRIVTQWIKDDRAGAKMDLCMYDAMVSLVFNSGCENVRTSGWIQDVKFGRWEDTYTGIRTWNPPQQRKGDGTWVNNYSRREKESELFYNCEY
;
A
#
# COMPACT_ATOMS: atom_id res chain seq x y z
N MET A 1 4.33 -37.24 39.45
CA MET A 1 4.06 -35.99 38.71
C MET A 1 2.55 -35.91 38.54
N ASP A 2 1.92 -34.90 39.08
CA ASP A 2 0.45 -34.78 39.20
C ASP A 2 -0.19 -34.57 37.80
N MET A 3 -1.05 -35.54 37.39
CA MET A 3 -1.75 -35.50 36.10
C MET A 3 -2.61 -34.22 35.93
N LYS A 4 -3.05 -33.62 37.05
CA LYS A 4 -3.76 -32.33 37.01
C LYS A 4 -2.86 -31.19 36.59
N LEU A 5 -1.59 -31.23 37.00
CA LEU A 5 -0.59 -30.21 36.60
C LEU A 5 -0.24 -30.32 35.10
N ILE A 6 -0.14 -31.55 34.60
CA ILE A 6 0.11 -31.83 33.19
C ILE A 6 -1.05 -31.35 32.31
N ASN A 7 -2.31 -31.65 32.71
CA ASN A 7 -3.48 -31.18 31.98
C ASN A 7 -3.64 -29.64 32.04
N SER A 8 -3.31 -29.03 33.17
CA SER A 8 -3.34 -27.57 33.27
C SER A 8 -2.27 -26.88 32.42
N LEU A 9 -1.07 -27.49 32.34
CA LEU A 9 -0.01 -27.04 31.46
C LEU A 9 -0.35 -27.24 29.97
N GLN A 10 -0.99 -28.39 29.64
CA GLN A 10 -1.44 -28.69 28.29
C GLN A 10 -2.53 -27.71 27.81
N ILE A 11 -3.51 -27.40 28.66
CA ILE A 11 -4.54 -26.39 28.41
C ILE A 11 -3.92 -24.99 28.27
N LEU A 12 -2.92 -24.67 29.08
CA LEU A 12 -2.20 -23.39 28.97
C LEU A 12 -1.40 -23.30 27.66
N ILE A 13 -0.78 -24.38 27.24
CA ILE A 13 -0.04 -24.46 25.96
C ILE A 13 -1.02 -24.40 24.77
N GLU A 14 -2.16 -25.07 24.84
CA GLU A 14 -3.21 -24.99 23.80
C GLU A 14 -3.87 -23.61 23.75
N GLN A 15 -3.96 -22.87 24.86
CA GLN A 15 -4.45 -21.50 24.91
C GLN A 15 -3.38 -20.46 24.49
N THR A 16 -2.09 -20.80 24.51
CA THR A 16 -1.00 -19.94 24.05
C THR A 16 -0.58 -20.20 22.61
N GLU A 17 -0.99 -21.33 22.02
CA GLU A 17 -0.95 -21.60 20.58
C GLU A 17 -2.24 -21.16 19.87
N GLU A 18 -2.81 -20.01 20.21
CA GLU A 18 -3.50 -19.25 19.21
C GLU A 18 -2.42 -18.91 18.17
N PHE A 19 -2.31 -19.77 17.17
CA PHE A 19 -1.45 -19.56 16.02
C PHE A 19 -1.76 -18.14 15.51
N LEU A 20 -0.89 -17.21 15.80
CA LEU A 20 -0.97 -15.87 15.23
C LEU A 20 -0.86 -16.10 13.71
N VAL A 21 -2.01 -16.16 13.05
CA VAL A 21 -2.07 -16.32 11.60
C VAL A 21 -1.53 -15.03 11.03
N ILE A 22 -0.25 -15.04 10.70
CA ILE A 22 0.42 -13.91 10.08
C ILE A 22 -0.29 -13.64 8.76
N PRO A 23 -0.84 -12.44 8.57
CA PRO A 23 -1.50 -12.11 7.33
C PRO A 23 -0.53 -12.27 6.15
N THR A 24 -0.98 -12.97 5.10
CA THR A 24 -0.24 -13.13 3.84
C THR A 24 -0.99 -12.54 2.66
N LYS A 25 -2.19 -12.04 2.93
CA LYS A 25 -3.09 -11.44 1.94
C LYS A 25 -3.71 -10.17 2.54
N ALA A 26 -3.83 -9.16 1.71
CA ALA A 26 -4.57 -7.96 2.08
C ALA A 26 -6.06 -8.24 2.29
N SER A 27 -6.69 -7.49 3.19
CA SER A 27 -8.12 -7.57 3.41
C SER A 27 -8.91 -7.05 2.20
N SER A 28 -10.18 -7.43 2.13
CA SER A 28 -11.10 -6.88 1.11
C SER A 28 -11.36 -5.37 1.29
N LYS A 29 -11.18 -4.84 2.50
CA LYS A 29 -11.35 -3.41 2.81
C LYS A 29 -10.23 -2.55 2.23
N LEU A 30 -9.01 -3.10 2.10
CA LEU A 30 -7.84 -2.34 1.64
C LEU A 30 -8.04 -1.75 0.24
N THR A 31 -8.67 -2.48 -0.69
CA THR A 31 -8.94 -1.96 -2.04
C THR A 31 -9.80 -0.69 -1.99
N THR A 32 -10.84 -0.69 -1.12
CA THR A 32 -11.69 0.49 -0.91
C THR A 32 -10.91 1.63 -0.27
N PHE A 33 -10.15 1.34 0.77
CA PHE A 33 -9.31 2.32 1.46
C PHE A 33 -8.35 3.03 0.48
N ILE A 34 -7.60 2.26 -0.30
CA ILE A 34 -6.65 2.83 -1.27
C ILE A 34 -7.37 3.59 -2.38
N SER A 35 -8.50 3.08 -2.89
CA SER A 35 -9.22 3.74 -3.97
C SER A 35 -9.72 5.15 -3.63
N GLN A 36 -9.86 5.48 -2.34
CA GLN A 36 -10.24 6.82 -1.89
C GLN A 36 -9.16 7.88 -2.16
N ASP A 37 -7.89 7.47 -2.17
CA ASP A 37 -6.74 8.35 -2.38
C ASP A 37 -6.19 8.27 -3.81
N GLU A 38 -6.68 7.32 -4.61
CA GLU A 38 -6.24 7.11 -5.99
C GLU A 38 -7.24 7.65 -7.01
N GLY A 39 -6.75 7.90 -8.22
CA GLY A 39 -7.57 8.51 -9.27
C GLY A 39 -7.88 9.97 -8.98
N VAL A 40 -9.05 10.43 -9.42
CA VAL A 40 -9.51 11.80 -9.18
C VAL A 40 -10.64 11.81 -8.17
N ASN A 41 -10.38 12.37 -6.98
CA ASN A 41 -11.35 12.40 -5.89
C ASN A 41 -11.95 11.00 -5.57
N GLY A 42 -11.10 9.98 -5.50
CA GLY A 42 -11.51 8.60 -5.24
C GLY A 42 -12.26 7.91 -6.40
N LYS A 43 -12.17 8.46 -7.62
CA LYS A 43 -12.81 7.89 -8.81
C LYS A 43 -11.75 7.48 -9.83
N PRO A 44 -11.90 6.32 -10.49
CA PRO A 44 -10.96 5.91 -11.52
C PRO A 44 -11.07 6.79 -12.76
N VAL A 45 -9.94 7.07 -13.38
CA VAL A 45 -9.90 7.69 -14.71
C VAL A 45 -10.10 6.60 -15.76
N LEU A 46 -11.22 6.63 -16.49
CA LEU A 46 -11.63 5.53 -17.38
C LEU A 46 -11.01 5.62 -18.78
N TYR A 47 -10.09 6.50 -19.00
CA TYR A 47 -9.33 6.66 -20.25
C TYR A 47 -7.85 6.85 -19.94
N THR A 48 -6.97 6.53 -20.89
CA THR A 48 -5.54 6.75 -20.74
C THR A 48 -5.21 8.22 -20.76
N TYR A 49 -4.40 8.66 -19.80
CA TYR A 49 -3.88 10.02 -19.70
C TYR A 49 -2.35 9.99 -19.49
N ASP A 50 -1.71 11.09 -19.78
CA ASP A 50 -0.30 11.32 -19.47
C ASP A 50 -0.23 12.03 -18.11
N ASP A 51 0.38 11.42 -17.10
CA ASP A 51 0.42 11.93 -15.74
C ASP A 51 1.13 13.29 -15.61
N ALA A 52 2.04 13.62 -16.52
CA ALA A 52 2.68 14.95 -16.58
C ALA A 52 1.73 16.07 -17.05
N TYR A 53 0.63 15.72 -17.72
CA TYR A 53 -0.28 16.70 -18.34
C TYR A 53 -1.75 16.46 -17.96
N TYR A 54 -1.98 15.70 -16.92
CA TYR A 54 -3.33 15.38 -16.49
C TYR A 54 -4.10 16.64 -16.05
N ASN A 55 -5.30 16.83 -16.61
CA ASN A 55 -6.21 17.94 -16.31
C ASN A 55 -7.68 17.59 -16.54
N ASP A 56 -8.09 16.37 -16.16
CA ASP A 56 -9.45 15.82 -16.31
C ASP A 56 -9.93 15.62 -17.75
N THR A 57 -9.04 15.65 -18.74
CA THR A 57 -9.40 15.46 -20.15
C THR A 57 -8.66 14.27 -20.76
N PRO A 58 -9.30 13.56 -21.70
CA PRO A 58 -8.61 12.51 -22.48
C PRO A 58 -7.37 13.06 -23.18
N ILE A 59 -6.41 12.16 -23.40
CA ILE A 59 -5.10 12.51 -23.97
C ILE A 59 -5.21 13.19 -25.34
N GLU A 60 -6.18 12.77 -26.16
CA GLU A 60 -6.43 13.32 -27.49
C GLU A 60 -6.90 14.80 -27.49
N TYR A 61 -7.42 15.27 -26.36
CA TYR A 61 -7.87 16.66 -26.19
C TYR A 61 -6.87 17.52 -25.43
N LYS A 62 -5.68 16.98 -25.17
CA LYS A 62 -4.69 17.69 -24.38
C LYS A 62 -3.91 18.74 -25.15
N SER A 63 -3.43 19.68 -24.35
CA SER A 63 -2.68 20.87 -24.75
C SER A 63 -1.60 20.58 -25.80
N SER A 64 -1.17 21.63 -26.50
CA SER A 64 -0.04 21.66 -27.45
C SER A 64 1.29 21.04 -26.93
N ARG A 65 1.38 20.75 -25.64
CA ARG A 65 2.54 20.10 -25.02
C ARG A 65 2.52 18.57 -25.19
N TYR A 66 1.35 17.96 -25.27
CA TYR A 66 1.27 16.52 -25.52
C TYR A 66 1.60 16.23 -26.99
N LYS A 67 2.53 15.35 -27.22
CA LYS A 67 2.86 14.84 -28.56
C LYS A 67 2.55 13.36 -28.61
N LYS A 68 1.69 12.95 -29.55
CA LYS A 68 1.32 11.56 -29.77
C LYS A 68 2.57 10.68 -29.88
N GLY A 69 2.60 9.58 -29.13
CA GLY A 69 3.74 8.66 -29.06
C GLY A 69 4.99 9.21 -28.37
N LYS A 70 4.92 10.40 -27.76
CA LYS A 70 6.00 11.00 -26.97
C LYS A 70 5.42 11.62 -25.69
N PRO A 71 4.94 10.78 -24.73
CA PRO A 71 4.42 11.26 -23.47
C PRO A 71 5.48 12.05 -22.71
N GLY A 72 5.09 13.09 -22.00
CA GLY A 72 5.97 13.86 -21.13
C GLY A 72 6.17 13.22 -19.77
N GLY A 73 5.25 12.36 -19.38
CA GLY A 73 5.25 11.55 -18.17
C GLY A 73 4.95 10.08 -18.48
N THR A 74 4.23 9.43 -17.61
CA THR A 74 3.84 8.03 -17.73
C THR A 74 2.38 7.93 -18.21
N LEU A 75 2.10 7.07 -19.19
CA LEU A 75 0.73 6.76 -19.56
C LEU A 75 0.06 5.98 -18.44
N THR A 76 -1.08 6.48 -17.98
CA THR A 76 -1.77 6.02 -16.77
C THR A 76 -3.25 5.87 -17.04
N ILE A 77 -3.92 4.90 -16.38
CA ILE A 77 -5.34 4.63 -16.50
C ILE A 77 -5.91 4.12 -15.17
N GLY A 78 -7.22 4.21 -14.95
CA GLY A 78 -7.88 3.65 -13.79
C GLY A 78 -7.54 4.38 -12.49
N TYR A 79 -7.05 3.65 -11.52
CA TYR A 79 -6.59 4.13 -10.21
C TYR A 79 -5.06 4.31 -10.18
N GLY A 80 -4.47 4.85 -11.22
CA GLY A 80 -3.03 5.05 -11.28
C GLY A 80 -2.26 3.91 -11.97
N HIS A 81 -2.94 2.98 -12.64
CA HIS A 81 -2.29 1.87 -13.34
C HIS A 81 -1.45 2.35 -14.53
N THR A 82 -0.19 1.87 -14.60
CA THR A 82 0.78 2.25 -15.64
C THR A 82 1.24 1.06 -16.50
N GLY A 83 0.50 -0.05 -16.46
CA GLY A 83 0.86 -1.26 -17.19
C GLY A 83 0.51 -1.22 -18.69
N LYS A 84 0.51 -2.39 -19.31
CA LYS A 84 0.22 -2.57 -20.76
C LYS A 84 -1.18 -2.08 -21.17
N GLU A 85 -2.10 -1.95 -20.23
CA GLU A 85 -3.45 -1.42 -20.42
C GLU A 85 -3.47 0.11 -20.57
N ALA A 86 -2.41 0.81 -20.14
CA ALA A 86 -2.30 2.27 -20.22
C ALA A 86 -1.68 2.71 -21.55
N TYR A 87 -2.27 2.35 -22.68
CA TYR A 87 -1.84 2.81 -23.99
C TYR A 87 -2.74 3.93 -24.52
N GLU A 88 -2.20 4.72 -25.42
CA GLU A 88 -2.88 5.90 -25.98
C GLU A 88 -4.20 5.51 -26.66
N GLY A 89 -5.29 6.22 -26.28
CA GLY A 89 -6.65 5.99 -26.81
C GLY A 89 -7.41 4.85 -26.12
N ASN A 90 -6.81 4.14 -25.15
CA ASN A 90 -7.54 3.09 -24.43
C ASN A 90 -8.57 3.68 -23.45
N THR A 91 -9.68 2.94 -23.30
CA THR A 91 -10.71 3.21 -22.29
C THR A 91 -11.08 1.90 -21.58
N ILE A 92 -11.42 2.00 -20.29
CA ILE A 92 -11.80 0.86 -19.46
C ILE A 92 -13.11 1.13 -18.70
N THR A 93 -13.73 0.07 -18.20
CA THR A 93 -14.86 0.14 -17.28
C THR A 93 -14.38 0.34 -15.84
N LYS A 94 -15.27 0.79 -14.93
CA LYS A 94 -14.98 0.84 -13.48
C LYS A 94 -14.59 -0.52 -12.92
N THR A 95 -15.24 -1.58 -13.37
CA THR A 95 -14.90 -2.96 -12.96
C THR A 95 -13.46 -3.29 -13.34
N LYS A 96 -13.08 -2.98 -14.59
CA LYS A 96 -11.70 -3.20 -15.05
C LYS A 96 -10.68 -2.35 -14.29
N ALA A 97 -11.01 -1.11 -13.94
CA ALA A 97 -10.16 -0.26 -13.12
C ALA A 97 -9.90 -0.87 -11.71
N LEU A 98 -10.94 -1.46 -11.09
CA LEU A 98 -10.78 -2.16 -9.81
C LEU A 98 -9.98 -3.47 -9.92
N GLU A 99 -10.11 -4.19 -11.03
CA GLU A 99 -9.28 -5.37 -11.30
C GLU A 99 -7.80 -4.98 -11.41
N LEU A 100 -7.49 -3.94 -12.18
CA LEU A 100 -6.13 -3.42 -12.32
C LEU A 100 -5.56 -2.97 -10.97
N LEU A 101 -6.34 -2.27 -10.15
CA LEU A 101 -5.92 -1.88 -8.80
C LEU A 101 -5.58 -3.11 -7.94
N LYS A 102 -6.38 -4.18 -7.99
CA LYS A 102 -6.08 -5.43 -7.27
C LYS A 102 -4.81 -6.10 -7.77
N ASP A 103 -4.59 -6.09 -9.09
CA ASP A 103 -3.38 -6.64 -9.69
C ASP A 103 -2.14 -5.83 -9.27
N ASP A 104 -2.23 -4.50 -9.28
CA ASP A 104 -1.14 -3.63 -8.82
C ASP A 104 -0.84 -3.83 -7.33
N LEU A 105 -1.87 -4.02 -6.50
CA LEU A 105 -1.72 -4.35 -5.08
C LEU A 105 -0.97 -5.68 -4.86
N SER A 106 -1.05 -6.63 -5.79
CA SER A 106 -0.37 -7.92 -5.65
C SER A 106 1.15 -7.77 -5.53
N ASN A 107 1.74 -6.79 -6.20
CA ASN A 107 3.17 -6.47 -6.10
C ASN A 107 3.53 -5.92 -4.71
N ALA A 108 2.68 -5.06 -4.15
CA ALA A 108 2.86 -4.52 -2.81
C ALA A 108 2.72 -5.63 -1.73
N VAL A 109 1.71 -6.48 -1.87
CA VAL A 109 1.53 -7.69 -1.03
C VAL A 109 2.77 -8.58 -1.09
N GLY A 110 3.30 -8.85 -2.29
CA GLY A 110 4.52 -9.64 -2.46
C GLY A 110 5.75 -9.01 -1.78
N CYS A 111 5.85 -7.69 -1.76
CA CYS A 111 6.92 -6.99 -1.03
C CYS A 111 6.76 -7.16 0.48
N VAL A 112 5.58 -6.88 1.05
CA VAL A 112 5.32 -7.02 2.48
C VAL A 112 5.55 -8.46 2.93
N ASN A 113 5.09 -9.45 2.17
CA ASN A 113 5.32 -10.87 2.47
C ASN A 113 6.81 -11.21 2.56
N ARG A 114 7.66 -10.67 1.68
CA ARG A 114 9.12 -10.88 1.78
C ARG A 114 9.71 -10.29 3.04
N ILE A 115 9.27 -9.09 3.43
CA ILE A 115 9.71 -8.42 4.66
C ILE A 115 9.30 -9.25 5.89
N VAL A 116 8.03 -9.62 5.98
CA VAL A 116 7.48 -10.40 7.10
C VAL A 116 8.12 -11.79 7.19
N THR A 117 8.29 -12.48 6.05
CA THR A 117 8.97 -13.77 6.01
C THR A 117 10.39 -13.69 6.57
N GLN A 118 11.12 -12.61 6.30
CA GLN A 118 12.44 -12.41 6.89
C GLN A 118 12.35 -12.19 8.40
N TRP A 119 11.37 -11.42 8.87
CA TRP A 119 11.17 -11.19 10.31
C TRP A 119 10.76 -12.45 11.07
N ILE A 120 9.98 -13.33 10.44
CA ILE A 120 9.68 -14.65 11.00
C ILE A 120 10.97 -15.44 11.22
N LYS A 121 11.83 -15.51 10.19
CA LYS A 121 13.11 -16.23 10.29
C LYS A 121 14.04 -15.65 11.36
N ASP A 122 13.99 -14.33 11.56
CA ASP A 122 14.83 -13.61 12.51
C ASP A 122 14.18 -13.52 13.90
N ASP A 123 13.01 -14.13 14.12
CA ASP A 123 12.21 -14.05 15.36
C ASP A 123 11.97 -12.59 15.81
N ARG A 124 11.47 -11.76 14.90
CA ARG A 124 11.21 -10.35 15.17
C ARG A 124 9.74 -10.09 15.51
N ALA A 125 9.52 -9.17 16.45
CA ALA A 125 8.18 -8.78 16.89
C ALA A 125 7.26 -8.32 15.75
N GLY A 126 7.81 -7.66 14.71
CA GLY A 126 7.07 -7.24 13.53
C GLY A 126 6.43 -8.38 12.75
N ALA A 127 6.87 -9.63 12.93
CA ALA A 127 6.19 -10.80 12.37
C ALA A 127 4.81 -11.06 13.00
N LYS A 128 4.53 -10.47 14.17
CA LYS A 128 3.28 -10.63 14.92
C LYS A 128 2.26 -9.51 14.62
N MET A 129 2.42 -8.83 13.49
CA MET A 129 1.46 -7.79 13.09
C MET A 129 0.08 -8.38 12.80
N ASP A 130 -0.95 -7.63 13.13
CA ASP A 130 -2.33 -7.96 12.77
C ASP A 130 -2.66 -7.60 11.31
N LEU A 131 -3.91 -7.86 10.89
CA LEU A 131 -4.33 -7.60 9.51
C LEU A 131 -4.37 -6.11 9.17
N CYS A 132 -4.68 -5.23 10.13
CA CYS A 132 -4.72 -3.79 9.90
C CYS A 132 -3.31 -3.21 9.72
N MET A 133 -2.36 -3.65 10.55
CA MET A 133 -0.95 -3.32 10.40
C MET A 133 -0.41 -3.80 9.06
N TYR A 134 -0.77 -5.04 8.66
CA TYR A 134 -0.39 -5.60 7.38
C TYR A 134 -0.95 -4.78 6.20
N ASP A 135 -2.24 -4.42 6.25
CA ASP A 135 -2.89 -3.63 5.21
C ASP A 135 -2.27 -2.22 5.11
N ALA A 136 -1.96 -1.59 6.24
CA ALA A 136 -1.25 -0.31 6.23
C ALA A 136 0.12 -0.42 5.56
N MET A 137 0.88 -1.49 5.86
CA MET A 137 2.16 -1.78 5.19
C MET A 137 1.99 -1.96 3.68
N VAL A 138 0.95 -2.66 3.23
CA VAL A 138 0.64 -2.84 1.81
C VAL A 138 0.30 -1.49 1.16
N SER A 139 -0.50 -0.63 1.82
CA SER A 139 -0.80 0.72 1.33
C SER A 139 0.45 1.58 1.18
N LEU A 140 1.32 1.57 2.20
CA LEU A 140 2.59 2.30 2.18
C LEU A 140 3.51 1.84 1.04
N VAL A 141 3.62 0.53 0.82
CA VAL A 141 4.40 -0.05 -0.29
C VAL A 141 3.77 0.31 -1.64
N PHE A 142 2.45 0.22 -1.77
CA PHE A 142 1.74 0.56 -3.00
C PHE A 142 2.00 2.01 -3.42
N ASN A 143 1.88 2.95 -2.46
CA ASN A 143 2.07 4.37 -2.74
C ASN A 143 3.55 4.78 -2.95
N SER A 144 4.45 4.21 -2.16
CA SER A 144 5.83 4.72 -2.06
C SER A 144 6.87 3.80 -2.67
N GLY A 145 6.48 2.60 -3.03
CA GLY A 145 7.39 1.56 -3.53
C GLY A 145 8.09 0.77 -2.43
N CYS A 146 8.43 -0.46 -2.77
CA CYS A 146 9.02 -1.43 -1.83
C CYS A 146 10.33 -0.95 -1.20
N GLU A 147 11.22 -0.38 -1.99
CA GLU A 147 12.55 0.02 -1.50
C GLU A 147 12.48 1.22 -0.55
N ASN A 148 11.64 2.21 -0.83
CA ASN A 148 11.44 3.34 0.05
C ASN A 148 10.89 2.92 1.41
N VAL A 149 9.97 1.94 1.45
CA VAL A 149 9.47 1.38 2.71
C VAL A 149 10.56 0.60 3.44
N ARG A 150 11.30 -0.26 2.76
CA ARG A 150 12.37 -1.05 3.37
C ARG A 150 13.50 -0.22 3.99
N THR A 151 13.76 0.94 3.42
CA THR A 151 14.83 1.86 3.87
C THR A 151 14.33 2.99 4.77
N SER A 152 13.02 3.04 5.07
CA SER A 152 12.47 4.04 5.97
C SER A 152 12.94 3.81 7.42
N GLY A 153 13.03 4.89 8.20
CA GLY A 153 13.39 4.78 9.62
C GLY A 153 12.39 3.99 10.43
N TRP A 154 11.10 4.22 10.21
CA TRP A 154 10.00 3.59 10.94
C TRP A 154 9.87 2.08 10.71
N ILE A 155 10.42 1.53 9.62
CA ILE A 155 10.40 0.08 9.38
C ILE A 155 11.16 -0.71 10.46
N GLN A 156 12.17 -0.09 11.08
CA GLN A 156 12.88 -0.70 12.21
C GLN A 156 12.00 -0.73 13.46
N ASP A 157 11.12 0.26 13.62
CA ASP A 157 10.17 0.29 14.74
C ASP A 157 9.16 -0.84 14.60
N VAL A 158 8.61 -1.06 13.39
CA VAL A 158 7.77 -2.24 13.10
C VAL A 158 8.53 -3.53 13.41
N LYS A 159 9.76 -3.67 12.91
CA LYS A 159 10.58 -4.87 13.09
C LYS A 159 10.74 -5.26 14.56
N PHE A 160 10.86 -4.30 15.45
CA PHE A 160 11.06 -4.53 16.88
C PHE A 160 9.80 -4.36 17.74
N GLY A 161 8.62 -4.19 17.12
CA GLY A 161 7.34 -4.08 17.84
C GLY A 161 7.16 -2.77 18.60
N ARG A 162 7.81 -1.70 18.16
CA ARG A 162 7.66 -0.35 18.72
C ARG A 162 6.49 0.35 18.01
N TRP A 163 5.28 -0.04 18.36
CA TRP A 163 4.08 0.33 17.62
C TRP A 163 3.78 1.83 17.65
N GLU A 164 3.97 2.49 18.79
CA GLU A 164 3.77 3.94 18.97
C GLU A 164 4.81 4.75 18.17
N ASP A 165 6.07 4.31 18.18
CA ASP A 165 7.13 4.92 17.38
C ASP A 165 6.84 4.72 15.89
N THR A 166 6.32 3.55 15.51
CA THR A 166 5.89 3.25 14.14
C THR A 166 4.76 4.18 13.70
N TYR A 167 3.73 4.35 14.53
CA TYR A 167 2.62 5.27 14.27
C TYR A 167 3.12 6.69 13.97
N THR A 168 3.96 7.22 14.86
CA THR A 168 4.57 8.56 14.72
C THR A 168 5.46 8.62 13.48
N GLY A 169 6.26 7.60 13.25
CA GLY A 169 7.16 7.48 12.13
C GLY A 169 6.43 7.47 10.78
N ILE A 170 5.34 6.70 10.64
CA ILE A 170 4.50 6.68 9.43
C ILE A 170 3.87 8.06 9.20
N ARG A 171 3.24 8.63 10.23
CA ARG A 171 2.52 9.90 10.15
C ARG A 171 3.38 11.06 9.66
N THR A 172 4.65 11.08 10.03
CA THR A 172 5.60 12.14 9.67
C THR A 172 6.45 11.80 8.44
N TRP A 173 6.32 10.56 7.92
CA TRP A 173 7.16 10.11 6.82
C TRP A 173 6.75 10.73 5.49
N ASN A 174 7.69 11.39 4.85
CA ASN A 174 7.57 11.83 3.47
C ASN A 174 8.69 11.16 2.66
N PRO A 175 8.36 10.16 1.84
CA PRO A 175 9.38 9.45 1.07
C PRO A 175 10.07 10.41 0.11
N PRO A 176 11.40 10.32 -0.03
CA PRO A 176 12.14 11.14 -0.97
C PRO A 176 11.65 10.86 -2.41
N GLN A 177 11.59 11.91 -3.24
CA GLN A 177 11.45 11.85 -4.69
C GLN A 177 10.04 11.81 -5.31
N GLN A 178 8.99 12.01 -4.58
CA GLN A 178 7.70 12.27 -5.24
C GLN A 178 7.58 13.74 -5.64
N ARG A 179 7.74 14.02 -6.94
CA ARG A 179 7.46 15.33 -7.52
C ARG A 179 6.29 15.22 -8.48
N LYS A 180 5.42 16.22 -8.49
CA LYS A 180 4.41 16.40 -9.54
C LYS A 180 5.10 16.73 -10.87
N GLY A 181 4.40 16.52 -11.98
CA GLY A 181 4.91 16.88 -13.31
C GLY A 181 5.27 18.35 -13.49
N ASP A 182 4.78 19.24 -12.62
CA ASP A 182 5.15 20.67 -12.55
C ASP A 182 6.43 20.94 -11.73
N GLY A 183 7.07 19.88 -11.20
CA GLY A 183 8.27 19.98 -10.38
C GLY A 183 8.03 20.25 -8.89
N THR A 184 6.79 20.44 -8.46
CA THR A 184 6.45 20.61 -7.04
C THR A 184 6.53 19.29 -6.28
N TRP A 185 6.83 19.36 -4.98
CA TRP A 185 6.84 18.17 -4.13
C TRP A 185 5.41 17.70 -3.84
N VAL A 186 5.17 16.41 -3.94
CA VAL A 186 3.91 15.81 -3.49
C VAL A 186 3.87 15.84 -1.96
N ASN A 187 2.80 16.43 -1.43
CA ASN A 187 2.53 16.38 0.00
C ASN A 187 1.62 15.18 0.29
N ASN A 188 2.16 14.16 0.94
CA ASN A 188 1.42 12.94 1.30
C ASN A 188 0.98 12.92 2.77
N TYR A 189 1.06 14.01 3.51
CA TYR A 189 0.77 14.00 4.95
C TYR A 189 -0.64 13.49 5.28
N SER A 190 -1.68 13.88 4.55
CA SER A 190 -3.03 13.39 4.78
C SER A 190 -3.16 11.88 4.55
N ARG A 191 -2.45 11.34 3.54
CA ARG A 191 -2.40 9.90 3.30
C ARG A 191 -1.63 9.18 4.41
N ARG A 192 -0.48 9.72 4.84
CA ARG A 192 0.31 9.15 5.95
C ARG A 192 -0.47 9.14 7.26
N GLU A 193 -1.28 10.17 7.50
CA GLU A 193 -2.20 10.21 8.64
C GLU A 193 -3.18 9.03 8.59
N LYS A 194 -3.91 8.84 7.50
CA LYS A 194 -4.82 7.69 7.33
C LYS A 194 -4.10 6.34 7.46
N GLU A 195 -2.92 6.18 6.86
CA GLU A 195 -2.14 4.94 6.94
C GLU A 195 -1.62 4.67 8.34
N SER A 196 -1.29 5.70 9.12
CA SER A 196 -0.91 5.55 10.53
C SER A 196 -2.11 5.17 11.40
N GLU A 197 -3.30 5.74 11.15
CA GLU A 197 -4.54 5.36 11.84
C GLU A 197 -4.96 3.92 11.50
N LEU A 198 -4.83 3.52 10.24
CA LEU A 198 -5.05 2.13 9.85
C LEU A 198 -4.08 1.18 10.56
N PHE A 199 -2.80 1.56 10.66
CA PHE A 199 -1.78 0.75 11.30
C PHE A 199 -2.02 0.57 12.80
N TYR A 200 -2.38 1.62 13.51
CA TYR A 200 -2.41 1.62 14.98
C TYR A 200 -3.81 1.43 15.56
N ASN A 201 -4.84 2.04 14.95
CA ASN A 201 -6.22 2.02 15.43
C ASN A 201 -7.16 1.16 14.59
N CYS A 202 -6.66 0.54 13.51
CA CYS A 202 -7.46 -0.28 12.57
C CYS A 202 -8.60 0.53 11.90
N GLU A 203 -8.38 1.81 11.60
CA GLU A 203 -9.34 2.68 10.92
C GLU A 203 -9.14 2.63 9.40
N TYR A 204 -10.18 2.15 8.66
CA TYR A 204 -10.18 2.06 7.19
C TYR A 204 -10.82 3.27 6.52
#